data_b44616c828e4f3686c351d90cb9ec7d6
#
_entry.id   b44616c828e4f3686c351d90cb9ec7d6
#
_cell.length_a   1.000
_cell.length_b   1.000
_cell.length_c   1.000
_cell.angle_alpha   90.00
_cell.angle_beta   90.00
_cell.angle_gamma   90.00
#
_symmetry.space_group_name_H-M   'P 1'
#
loop_
_entity.id
_entity.type
_entity.pdbx_description
1 polymer ?
#
loop_
_entity_poly.entity_id
_entity_poly.type
_entity_poly.pdbx_seq_one_letter_code
_entity_poly.pdbx_strand_id
1 'polypeptide(L)'
;MTVNQHRSTAGGDIVGRDKVENHFHGPLHKLTKLDKLKIKLQQEMESEQKLNFLIEKLQSYKPIHPEDGVVGLEAKLEKSGRGASKLAALQMKERFAKLLERWSLYASAQEIFVHVLAIAEVRFTQYISPQIGSLDSVTLDEIVDEKILTPIVEEIGIDVFSMDHMEAMGLIYWLAEQCRIRWHQ
;
A
#
# COMPACT_ATOMS: atom_id res chain seq x y z
N MET A 1 10.57 11.53 -51.82
CA MET A 1 11.99 11.72 -52.17
C MET A 1 12.74 10.44 -51.84
N THR A 2 13.24 9.74 -52.84
CA THR A 2 14.08 8.56 -52.69
C THR A 2 15.53 9.03 -52.55
N VAL A 3 16.14 8.79 -51.41
CA VAL A 3 17.55 9.11 -51.13
C VAL A 3 18.41 8.04 -51.84
N ASN A 4 19.23 8.47 -52.83
CA ASN A 4 20.09 7.58 -53.57
C ASN A 4 21.44 7.43 -52.80
N GLN A 5 21.66 6.29 -52.19
CA GLN A 5 22.83 6.01 -51.33
C GLN A 5 24.04 5.43 -52.08
N HIS A 6 24.06 5.48 -53.41
CA HIS A 6 25.20 5.01 -54.21
C HIS A 6 26.40 5.97 -54.05
N ARG A 7 27.43 5.52 -53.30
CA ARG A 7 28.74 6.13 -53.07
C ARG A 7 28.97 6.85 -51.73
N SER A 8 28.29 6.46 -50.67
CA SER A 8 28.65 6.96 -49.33
C SER A 8 29.58 5.97 -48.62
N THR A 9 30.83 6.40 -48.34
CA THR A 9 31.73 5.73 -47.43
C THR A 9 31.60 6.41 -46.06
N ALA A 10 30.90 5.79 -45.14
CA ALA A 10 30.81 6.27 -43.75
C ALA A 10 31.40 5.23 -42.81
N GLY A 11 32.22 5.66 -41.89
CA GLY A 11 32.79 4.80 -40.82
C GLY A 11 31.77 4.50 -39.68
N GLY A 12 30.46 4.58 -39.97
CA GLY A 12 29.39 4.31 -39.03
C GLY A 12 28.07 4.01 -39.77
N ASP A 13 26.98 3.74 -39.05
CA ASP A 13 25.69 3.37 -39.60
C ASP A 13 25.12 4.41 -40.57
N ILE A 14 24.79 3.98 -41.80
CA ILE A 14 24.08 4.80 -42.76
C ILE A 14 22.58 4.63 -42.53
N VAL A 15 21.93 5.61 -41.90
CA VAL A 15 20.47 5.60 -41.63
C VAL A 15 19.77 6.38 -42.71
N GLY A 16 18.97 5.71 -43.56
CA GLY A 16 18.19 6.28 -44.63
C GLY A 16 16.91 7.02 -44.20
N ARG A 17 16.64 7.10 -42.92
CA ARG A 17 15.58 7.90 -42.29
C ARG A 17 16.13 8.49 -41.00
N ASP A 18 15.58 9.62 -40.55
CA ASP A 18 15.94 10.29 -39.32
C ASP A 18 15.93 9.31 -38.17
N LYS A 19 17.13 9.06 -37.59
CA LYS A 19 17.27 8.31 -36.33
C LYS A 19 16.81 9.24 -35.22
N VAL A 20 15.56 9.11 -34.79
CA VAL A 20 15.08 9.80 -33.58
C VAL A 20 15.70 9.09 -32.39
N GLU A 21 16.84 9.56 -31.94
CA GLU A 21 17.34 9.20 -30.62
C GLU A 21 16.50 9.92 -29.58
N ASN A 22 15.52 9.22 -29.02
CA ASN A 22 14.83 9.67 -27.83
C ASN A 22 15.79 9.63 -26.65
N HIS A 23 16.61 10.69 -26.50
CA HIS A 23 17.30 10.93 -25.25
C HIS A 23 16.28 11.34 -24.18
N PHE A 24 15.74 10.33 -23.49
CA PHE A 24 14.94 10.57 -22.30
C PHE A 24 15.87 11.07 -21.18
N HIS A 25 16.19 12.40 -21.20
CA HIS A 25 16.88 13.07 -20.10
C HIS A 25 15.90 13.46 -18.97
N GLY A 26 15.04 12.52 -18.57
CA GLY A 26 14.36 12.62 -17.29
C GLY A 26 15.37 12.30 -16.18
N PRO A 27 15.30 12.94 -15.00
CA PRO A 27 16.13 12.54 -13.87
C PRO A 27 15.92 11.04 -13.66
N LEU A 28 17.02 10.26 -13.67
CA LEU A 28 16.99 8.84 -13.31
C LEU A 28 16.42 8.76 -11.90
N HIS A 29 15.11 8.57 -11.77
CA HIS A 29 14.46 8.34 -10.49
C HIS A 29 15.09 7.09 -9.90
N LYS A 30 15.88 7.27 -8.86
CA LYS A 30 16.46 6.16 -8.13
C LYS A 30 15.29 5.33 -7.57
N LEU A 31 15.18 4.08 -8.05
CA LEU A 31 14.14 3.15 -7.60
C LEU A 31 14.05 3.15 -6.07
N THR A 32 12.87 3.38 -5.55
CA THR A 32 12.58 3.28 -4.13
C THR A 32 12.69 1.82 -3.67
N LYS A 33 12.68 1.59 -2.36
CA LYS A 33 12.62 0.22 -1.82
C LYS A 33 11.35 -0.47 -2.29
N LEU A 34 10.23 0.25 -2.34
CA LEU A 34 8.94 -0.28 -2.77
C LEU A 34 8.95 -0.66 -4.25
N ASP A 35 9.52 0.17 -5.13
CA ASP A 35 9.66 -0.16 -6.56
C ASP A 35 10.43 -1.47 -6.76
N LYS A 36 11.53 -1.65 -6.01
CA LYS A 36 12.32 -2.89 -6.06
C LYS A 36 11.52 -4.11 -5.58
N LEU A 37 10.69 -3.94 -4.55
CA LEU A 37 9.81 -5.02 -4.06
C LEU A 37 8.72 -5.35 -5.07
N LYS A 38 8.14 -4.36 -5.76
CA LYS A 38 7.15 -4.58 -6.84
C LYS A 38 7.76 -5.36 -8.00
N ILE A 39 8.97 -4.98 -8.44
CA ILE A 39 9.69 -5.71 -9.50
C ILE A 39 9.96 -7.17 -9.08
N LYS A 40 10.43 -7.36 -7.84
CA LYS A 40 10.69 -8.69 -7.31
C LYS A 40 9.42 -9.53 -7.19
N LEU A 41 8.30 -8.92 -6.78
CA LEU A 41 7.00 -9.59 -6.73
C LEU A 41 6.58 -10.09 -8.10
N GLN A 42 6.75 -9.27 -9.15
CA GLN A 42 6.46 -9.70 -10.51
C GLN A 42 7.30 -10.92 -10.92
N GLN A 43 8.59 -10.94 -10.58
CA GLN A 43 9.47 -12.09 -10.84
C GLN A 43 9.04 -13.34 -10.05
N GLU A 44 8.63 -13.18 -8.77
CA GLU A 44 8.11 -14.28 -7.95
C GLU A 44 6.81 -14.86 -8.54
N MET A 45 5.94 -14.01 -9.11
CA MET A 45 4.71 -14.44 -9.78
C MET A 45 5.00 -15.20 -11.08
N GLU A 46 5.89 -14.68 -11.93
CA GLU A 46 6.28 -15.29 -13.20
C GLU A 46 6.99 -16.65 -13.01
N SER A 47 7.78 -16.77 -11.94
CA SER A 47 8.49 -18.02 -11.58
C SER A 47 7.69 -18.95 -10.67
N GLU A 48 6.45 -18.61 -10.33
CA GLU A 48 5.59 -19.35 -9.40
C GLU A 48 6.23 -19.64 -8.01
N GLN A 49 7.15 -18.77 -7.58
CA GLN A 49 7.81 -18.88 -6.27
C GLN A 49 6.85 -18.49 -5.15
N LYS A 50 6.15 -19.47 -4.61
CA LYS A 50 5.21 -19.30 -3.51
C LYS A 50 5.79 -19.75 -2.19
N LEU A 51 5.46 -19.03 -1.12
CA LEU A 51 5.72 -19.40 0.26
C LEU A 51 4.49 -20.04 0.88
N ASN A 52 4.71 -20.95 1.82
CA ASN A 52 3.66 -21.54 2.65
C ASN A 52 3.71 -21.03 4.11
N PHE A 53 4.44 -19.97 4.38
CA PHE A 53 4.58 -19.36 5.69
C PHE A 53 4.63 -17.83 5.60
N LEU A 54 4.27 -17.17 6.70
CA LEU A 54 4.41 -15.73 6.82
C LEU A 54 5.82 -15.37 7.31
N ILE A 55 6.39 -14.30 6.73
CA ILE A 55 7.66 -13.76 7.22
C ILE A 55 7.49 -13.24 8.66
N GLU A 56 8.56 -13.32 9.46
CA GLU A 56 8.56 -12.94 10.89
C GLU A 56 7.97 -11.54 11.13
N LYS A 57 8.32 -10.57 10.27
CA LYS A 57 7.80 -9.20 10.38
C LYS A 57 6.29 -9.10 10.20
N LEU A 58 5.69 -9.88 9.31
CA LEU A 58 4.24 -9.91 9.15
C LEU A 58 3.58 -10.67 10.30
N GLN A 59 4.22 -11.75 10.78
CA GLN A 59 3.76 -12.46 11.98
C GLN A 59 3.74 -11.58 13.23
N SER A 60 4.60 -10.55 13.32
CA SER A 60 4.61 -9.62 14.44
C SER A 60 3.35 -8.76 14.53
N TYR A 61 2.55 -8.68 13.46
CA TYR A 61 1.23 -8.02 13.47
C TYR A 61 0.11 -8.87 14.09
N LYS A 62 0.44 -9.81 14.96
CA LYS A 62 -0.53 -10.53 15.78
C LYS A 62 -1.28 -9.60 16.74
N PRO A 63 -2.50 -9.99 17.19
CA PRO A 63 -3.26 -9.20 18.15
C PRO A 63 -2.44 -8.89 19.42
N ILE A 64 -2.56 -7.65 19.88
CA ILE A 64 -1.99 -7.19 21.15
C ILE A 64 -3.13 -7.15 22.16
N HIS A 65 -2.86 -7.48 23.42
CA HIS A 65 -3.82 -7.26 24.50
C HIS A 65 -3.81 -5.79 24.91
N PRO A 66 -4.92 -5.04 24.70
CA PRO A 66 -4.98 -3.65 25.08
C PRO A 66 -5.13 -3.48 26.58
N GLU A 67 -4.46 -2.48 27.15
CA GLU A 67 -4.50 -2.19 28.60
C GLU A 67 -5.90 -1.79 29.11
N ASP A 68 -6.71 -1.17 28.24
CA ASP A 68 -8.07 -0.74 28.55
C ASP A 68 -9.14 -1.82 28.41
N GLY A 69 -8.75 -3.04 28.02
CA GLY A 69 -9.63 -4.19 27.84
C GLY A 69 -10.57 -4.10 26.63
N VAL A 70 -10.46 -3.07 25.77
CA VAL A 70 -11.30 -2.90 24.58
C VAL A 70 -10.70 -3.67 23.43
N VAL A 71 -11.16 -4.89 23.22
CA VAL A 71 -10.63 -5.84 22.24
C VAL A 71 -11.45 -5.85 20.97
N GLY A 72 -10.75 -5.81 19.84
CA GLY A 72 -11.34 -5.94 18.51
C GLY A 72 -11.96 -4.66 17.96
N LEU A 73 -12.30 -4.69 16.68
CA LEU A 73 -12.80 -3.52 15.95
C LEU A 73 -14.19 -3.08 16.44
N GLU A 74 -15.09 -4.04 16.66
CA GLU A 74 -16.48 -3.73 17.02
C GLU A 74 -16.57 -2.95 18.34
N ALA A 75 -15.90 -3.43 19.38
CA ALA A 75 -15.89 -2.77 20.67
C ALA A 75 -15.29 -1.35 20.62
N LYS A 76 -14.26 -1.15 19.77
CA LYS A 76 -13.65 0.16 19.56
C LYS A 76 -14.57 1.13 18.83
N LEU A 77 -15.31 0.66 17.81
CA LEU A 77 -16.27 1.47 17.09
C LEU A 77 -17.44 1.87 18.01
N GLU A 78 -17.94 0.96 18.82
CA GLU A 78 -18.99 1.26 19.80
C GLU A 78 -18.52 2.28 20.82
N LYS A 79 -17.34 2.07 21.42
CA LYS A 79 -16.76 2.99 22.41
C LYS A 79 -16.47 4.39 21.86
N SER A 80 -16.16 4.48 20.56
CA SER A 80 -15.91 5.76 19.87
C SER A 80 -17.16 6.44 19.30
N GLY A 81 -18.35 5.90 19.54
CA GLY A 81 -19.60 6.42 18.98
C GLY A 81 -19.80 6.15 17.47
N ARG A 82 -18.96 5.29 16.87
CA ARG A 82 -18.99 4.92 15.44
C ARG A 82 -19.80 3.65 15.16
N GLY A 83 -20.64 3.21 16.08
CA GLY A 83 -21.42 1.98 15.97
C GLY A 83 -22.29 1.90 14.71
N ALA A 84 -22.81 3.03 14.21
CA ALA A 84 -23.58 3.10 12.98
C ALA A 84 -22.80 2.63 11.73
N SER A 85 -21.48 2.81 11.72
CA SER A 85 -20.59 2.41 10.61
C SER A 85 -20.05 0.98 10.75
N LYS A 86 -20.45 0.25 11.78
CA LYS A 86 -19.88 -1.07 12.12
C LYS A 86 -19.90 -2.06 10.96
N LEU A 87 -21.04 -2.21 10.28
CA LEU A 87 -21.16 -3.17 9.18
C LEU A 87 -20.20 -2.84 8.03
N ALA A 88 -20.16 -1.58 7.62
CA ALA A 88 -19.26 -1.12 6.56
C ALA A 88 -17.79 -1.33 6.96
N ALA A 89 -17.43 -1.01 8.19
CA ALA A 89 -16.07 -1.21 8.71
C ALA A 89 -15.65 -2.68 8.71
N LEU A 90 -16.54 -3.59 9.11
CA LEU A 90 -16.29 -5.03 9.05
C LEU A 90 -16.11 -5.53 7.62
N GLN A 91 -16.93 -5.04 6.68
CA GLN A 91 -16.80 -5.40 5.27
C GLN A 91 -15.47 -4.93 4.67
N MET A 92 -15.06 -3.68 4.95
CA MET A 92 -13.76 -3.16 4.50
C MET A 92 -12.60 -3.94 5.11
N LYS A 93 -12.65 -4.23 6.43
CA LYS A 93 -11.67 -5.07 7.11
C LYS A 93 -11.53 -6.43 6.43
N GLU A 94 -12.65 -7.06 6.12
CA GLU A 94 -12.68 -8.38 5.46
C GLU A 94 -12.09 -8.33 4.05
N ARG A 95 -12.37 -7.28 3.27
CA ARG A 95 -11.75 -7.07 1.95
C ARG A 95 -10.24 -7.01 2.05
N PHE A 96 -9.72 -6.22 2.98
CA PHE A 96 -8.27 -6.13 3.20
C PHE A 96 -7.68 -7.47 3.68
N ALA A 97 -8.34 -8.16 4.60
CA ALA A 97 -7.87 -9.46 5.08
C ALA A 97 -7.75 -10.49 3.95
N LYS A 98 -8.73 -10.55 3.04
CA LYS A 98 -8.68 -11.40 1.84
C LYS A 98 -7.58 -10.98 0.86
N LEU A 99 -7.34 -9.68 0.71
CA LEU A 99 -6.24 -9.17 -0.09
C LEU A 99 -4.90 -9.63 0.49
N LEU A 100 -4.70 -9.43 1.79
CA LEU A 100 -3.51 -9.85 2.51
C LEU A 100 -3.28 -11.36 2.41
N GLU A 101 -4.32 -12.17 2.61
CA GLU A 101 -4.26 -13.63 2.49
C GLU A 101 -3.83 -14.07 1.08
N ARG A 102 -4.49 -13.53 0.04
CA ARG A 102 -4.19 -13.85 -1.37
C ARG A 102 -2.73 -13.61 -1.70
N TRP A 103 -2.18 -12.47 -1.28
CA TRP A 103 -0.84 -12.05 -1.62
C TRP A 103 0.23 -12.55 -0.65
N SER A 104 -0.16 -13.09 0.50
CA SER A 104 0.78 -13.68 1.48
C SER A 104 1.57 -14.87 0.95
N LEU A 105 1.18 -15.39 -0.21
CA LEU A 105 1.93 -16.44 -0.92
C LEU A 105 3.28 -15.96 -1.47
N TYR A 106 3.54 -14.65 -1.54
CA TYR A 106 4.76 -14.08 -2.11
C TYR A 106 5.53 -13.28 -1.06
N ALA A 107 6.84 -13.56 -0.94
CA ALA A 107 7.69 -12.89 0.06
C ALA A 107 7.72 -11.38 -0.12
N SER A 108 7.86 -10.91 -1.35
CA SER A 108 7.90 -9.48 -1.66
C SER A 108 6.57 -8.79 -1.37
N ALA A 109 5.43 -9.46 -1.60
CA ALA A 109 4.13 -8.94 -1.23
C ALA A 109 3.99 -8.80 0.29
N GLN A 110 4.43 -9.80 1.06
CA GLN A 110 4.42 -9.73 2.52
C GLN A 110 5.27 -8.54 3.03
N GLU A 111 6.45 -8.29 2.43
CA GLU A 111 7.27 -7.12 2.78
C GLU A 111 6.59 -5.79 2.43
N ILE A 112 5.87 -5.72 1.32
CA ILE A 112 5.07 -4.54 0.95
C ILE A 112 3.95 -4.31 1.98
N PHE A 113 3.21 -5.35 2.37
CA PHE A 113 2.18 -5.22 3.41
C PHE A 113 2.74 -4.78 4.75
N VAL A 114 3.89 -5.32 5.18
CA VAL A 114 4.58 -4.84 6.39
C VAL A 114 4.90 -3.35 6.30
N HIS A 115 5.36 -2.89 5.15
CA HIS A 115 5.68 -1.48 4.93
C HIS A 115 4.45 -0.59 5.07
N VAL A 116 3.36 -0.91 4.40
CA VAL A 116 2.14 -0.08 4.46
C VAL A 116 1.42 -0.15 5.81
N LEU A 117 1.43 -1.31 6.47
CA LEU A 117 0.92 -1.46 7.84
C LEU A 117 1.70 -0.56 8.82
N ALA A 118 3.04 -0.54 8.71
CA ALA A 118 3.87 0.30 9.55
C ALA A 118 3.62 1.80 9.31
N ILE A 119 3.52 2.22 8.04
CA ILE A 119 3.18 3.62 7.70
C ILE A 119 1.83 4.00 8.29
N ALA A 120 0.81 3.17 8.11
CA ALA A 120 -0.53 3.43 8.60
C ALA A 120 -0.56 3.55 10.14
N GLU A 121 0.09 2.62 10.85
CA GLU A 121 0.18 2.61 12.31
C GLU A 121 0.87 3.88 12.85
N VAL A 122 2.01 4.24 12.27
CA VAL A 122 2.77 5.44 12.63
C VAL A 122 1.96 6.70 12.37
N ARG A 123 1.39 6.86 11.17
CA ARG A 123 0.59 8.03 10.81
C ARG A 123 -0.69 8.15 11.65
N PHE A 124 -1.35 7.04 11.94
CA PHE A 124 -2.51 7.04 12.82
C PHE A 124 -2.13 7.55 14.22
N THR A 125 -1.03 7.06 14.76
CA THR A 125 -0.52 7.50 16.06
C THR A 125 -0.14 8.98 16.06
N GLN A 126 0.45 9.49 14.98
CA GLN A 126 0.91 10.87 14.89
C GLN A 126 -0.23 11.87 14.63
N TYR A 127 -1.16 11.54 13.74
CA TYR A 127 -2.15 12.50 13.23
C TYR A 127 -3.55 12.29 13.80
N ILE A 128 -3.94 11.06 14.14
CA ILE A 128 -5.31 10.74 14.56
C ILE A 128 -5.41 10.61 16.07
N SER A 129 -4.56 9.77 16.69
CA SER A 129 -4.65 9.48 18.11
C SER A 129 -4.67 10.74 19.01
N PRO A 130 -3.86 11.80 18.76
CA PRO A 130 -3.89 13.02 19.58
C PRO A 130 -5.19 13.81 19.47
N GLN A 131 -5.97 13.58 18.41
CA GLN A 131 -7.18 14.35 18.10
C GLN A 131 -8.48 13.62 18.48
N ILE A 132 -8.38 12.34 18.87
CA ILE A 132 -9.53 11.56 19.32
C ILE A 132 -10.14 12.20 20.57
N GLY A 133 -11.46 12.44 20.52
CA GLY A 133 -12.20 13.13 21.58
C GLY A 133 -12.18 14.66 21.52
N SER A 134 -11.31 15.27 20.70
CA SER A 134 -11.29 16.72 20.46
C SER A 134 -11.97 17.13 19.16
N LEU A 135 -11.97 16.25 18.15
CA LEU A 135 -12.62 16.47 16.87
C LEU A 135 -13.82 15.53 16.69
N ASP A 136 -14.76 15.98 15.87
CA ASP A 136 -15.88 15.12 15.45
C ASP A 136 -15.40 14.04 14.46
N SER A 137 -16.27 13.04 14.25
CA SER A 137 -15.90 11.87 13.44
C SER A 137 -15.69 12.21 11.97
N VAL A 138 -16.38 13.20 11.42
CA VAL A 138 -16.26 13.58 9.99
C VAL A 138 -14.90 14.22 9.76
N THR A 139 -14.53 15.18 10.59
CA THR A 139 -13.21 15.85 10.52
C THR A 139 -12.07 14.84 10.72
N LEU A 140 -12.22 13.87 11.64
CA LEU A 140 -11.22 12.82 11.82
C LEU A 140 -11.10 11.92 10.57
N ASP A 141 -12.22 11.60 9.91
CA ASP A 141 -12.22 10.78 8.70
C ASP A 141 -11.56 11.51 7.52
N GLU A 142 -11.75 12.83 7.39
CA GLU A 142 -11.04 13.67 6.41
C GLU A 142 -9.53 13.65 6.65
N ILE A 143 -9.08 13.73 7.91
CA ILE A 143 -7.64 13.65 8.25
C ILE A 143 -7.10 12.24 7.96
N VAL A 144 -7.87 11.19 8.26
CA VAL A 144 -7.47 9.80 7.90
C VAL A 144 -7.29 9.68 6.40
N ASP A 145 -8.22 10.17 5.61
CA ASP A 145 -8.13 10.11 4.15
C ASP A 145 -6.89 10.86 3.64
N GLU A 146 -6.73 12.13 4.01
CA GLU A 146 -5.61 12.98 3.56
C GLU A 146 -4.24 12.47 4.03
N LYS A 147 -4.11 12.09 5.29
CA LYS A 147 -2.81 11.78 5.90
C LYS A 147 -2.42 10.31 5.81
N ILE A 148 -3.38 9.40 5.60
CA ILE A 148 -3.11 7.97 5.64
C ILE A 148 -3.53 7.29 4.34
N LEU A 149 -4.82 7.37 3.95
CA LEU A 149 -5.33 6.56 2.84
C LEU A 149 -4.75 7.00 1.50
N THR A 150 -4.91 8.27 1.15
CA THR A 150 -4.40 8.83 -0.11
C THR A 150 -2.90 8.56 -0.30
N PRO A 151 -2.02 8.85 0.68
CA PRO A 151 -0.60 8.54 0.53
C PRO A 151 -0.28 7.05 0.38
N ILE A 152 -1.05 6.16 1.03
CA ILE A 152 -0.84 4.72 0.88
C ILE A 152 -1.25 4.25 -0.52
N VAL A 153 -2.41 4.70 -1.00
CA VAL A 153 -2.91 4.35 -2.34
C VAL A 153 -1.97 4.86 -3.43
N GLU A 154 -1.47 6.10 -3.30
CA GLU A 154 -0.49 6.67 -4.23
C GLU A 154 0.85 5.91 -4.22
N GLU A 155 1.35 5.52 -3.04
CA GLU A 155 2.63 4.83 -2.90
C GLU A 155 2.56 3.39 -3.42
N ILE A 156 1.48 2.65 -3.13
CA ILE A 156 1.28 1.29 -3.64
C ILE A 156 1.03 1.32 -5.14
N GLY A 157 0.24 2.27 -5.63
CA GLY A 157 -0.26 2.31 -7.00
C GLY A 157 -1.33 1.24 -7.27
N ILE A 158 -2.00 1.36 -8.41
CA ILE A 158 -3.11 0.49 -8.81
C ILE A 158 -2.62 -0.84 -9.40
N ASP A 159 -1.33 -0.91 -9.77
CA ASP A 159 -0.85 -1.90 -10.75
C ASP A 159 -0.80 -3.34 -10.23
N VAL A 160 -0.42 -3.57 -8.96
CA VAL A 160 -0.16 -4.93 -8.47
C VAL A 160 -1.31 -5.45 -7.61
N PHE A 161 -1.73 -4.68 -6.61
CA PHE A 161 -2.71 -5.15 -5.62
C PHE A 161 -4.14 -4.70 -5.91
N SER A 162 -4.34 -3.78 -6.87
CA SER A 162 -5.62 -3.09 -7.12
C SER A 162 -6.20 -2.50 -5.82
N MET A 163 -5.31 -1.99 -4.94
CA MET A 163 -5.70 -1.41 -3.67
C MET A 163 -6.25 0.00 -3.90
N ASP A 164 -7.52 0.19 -3.58
CA ASP A 164 -8.19 1.48 -3.57
C ASP A 164 -8.39 2.00 -2.12
N HIS A 165 -9.11 3.12 -1.96
CA HIS A 165 -9.41 3.69 -0.65
C HIS A 165 -10.24 2.74 0.25
N MET A 166 -11.01 1.82 -0.33
CA MET A 166 -11.78 0.83 0.44
C MET A 166 -10.88 -0.20 1.12
N GLU A 167 -9.90 -0.74 0.38
CA GLU A 167 -8.89 -1.65 0.92
C GLU A 167 -7.95 -0.92 1.89
N ALA A 168 -7.56 0.33 1.57
CA ALA A 168 -6.72 1.13 2.46
C ALA A 168 -7.43 1.45 3.78
N MET A 169 -8.73 1.77 3.76
CA MET A 169 -9.52 1.92 4.99
C MET A 169 -9.70 0.58 5.70
N GLY A 170 -9.86 -0.50 4.95
CA GLY A 170 -9.89 -1.86 5.47
C GLY A 170 -8.61 -2.23 6.24
N LEU A 171 -7.45 -1.76 5.79
CA LEU A 171 -6.17 -1.91 6.49
C LEU A 171 -6.21 -1.20 7.86
N ILE A 172 -6.75 0.01 7.94
CA ILE A 172 -6.93 0.73 9.21
C ILE A 172 -7.84 -0.07 10.17
N TYR A 173 -8.96 -0.57 9.68
CA TYR A 173 -9.85 -1.39 10.50
C TYR A 173 -9.23 -2.73 10.90
N TRP A 174 -8.39 -3.30 10.03
CA TRP A 174 -7.62 -4.51 10.38
C TRP A 174 -6.61 -4.23 11.49
N LEU A 175 -5.87 -3.11 11.46
CA LEU A 175 -4.99 -2.70 12.54
C LEU A 175 -5.75 -2.46 13.85
N ALA A 176 -6.96 -1.90 13.78
CA ALA A 176 -7.83 -1.73 14.95
C ALA A 176 -8.26 -3.09 15.52
N GLU A 177 -8.60 -4.07 14.68
CA GLU A 177 -8.90 -5.44 15.10
C GLU A 177 -7.73 -6.08 15.84
N GLN A 178 -6.50 -5.90 15.33
CA GLN A 178 -5.27 -6.40 15.97
C GLN A 178 -4.87 -5.59 17.21
N CYS A 179 -5.68 -4.65 17.67
CA CYS A 179 -5.43 -3.76 18.81
C CYS A 179 -4.18 -2.87 18.68
N ARG A 180 -3.71 -2.61 17.45
CA ARG A 180 -2.56 -1.75 17.20
C ARG A 180 -2.90 -0.26 17.18
N ILE A 181 -4.13 0.06 16.82
CA ILE A 181 -4.66 1.43 16.84
C ILE A 181 -6.00 1.46 17.59
N ARG A 182 -6.36 2.64 18.08
CA ARG A 182 -7.59 2.88 18.86
C ARG A 182 -8.35 4.05 18.29
N TRP A 183 -9.68 3.92 18.17
CA TRP A 183 -10.59 5.00 17.78
C TRP A 183 -11.22 5.73 18.98
N HIS A 184 -10.80 5.41 20.20
CA HIS A 184 -11.31 5.95 21.46
C HIS A 184 -10.15 6.32 22.37
N GLN A 185 -10.43 7.20 23.33
CA GLN A 185 -9.52 7.57 24.42
C GLN A 185 -9.41 6.47 25.47
#